data_60da63771fdbdcd16663d605443f5df9
#
_entry.id   60da63771fdbdcd16663d605443f5df9
#
_cell.length_a   1.000
_cell.length_b   1.000
_cell.length_c   1.000
_cell.angle_alpha   90.00
_cell.angle_beta   90.00
_cell.angle_gamma   90.00
#
_symmetry.space_group_name_H-M   'P 1'
#
loop_
_entity.id
_entity.type
_entity.pdbx_description
1 polymer ?
#
loop_
_entity_poly.entity_id
_entity_poly.type
_entity_poly.pdbx_seq_one_letter_code
_entity_poly.pdbx_strand_id
1 'polypeptide(L)'
;MKTIILAGGLGSRMREETEYKPKPMVEIGGKPILWHILMNYNFYKQKEFIVCMGYKKESIIQYFLDFNSLDQDISINLNKENEINFVDTKKELNDVKVILSDTGLESNTGERIRQVKKHFSKGETFMMTYGDGLSDVNIQELINFHESHEGIGTFTATKPESRFGVIETDENNLVTSFDEKGRIENRINCGFMVLDYDVFDYIEENDNFEQQTLKKVASDKKLYAFNHDGYFQPMDTYREYKNLNSLWDKNKAPWKIWND
;
A
#
# COMPACT_ATOMS: atom_id res chain seq x y z
N MET A 1 0.78 7.46 -13.86
CA MET A 1 1.63 6.23 -13.79
C MET A 1 0.79 5.05 -13.34
N LYS A 2 1.19 3.81 -13.68
CA LYS A 2 0.59 2.59 -13.12
C LYS A 2 1.15 2.33 -11.72
N THR A 3 0.33 1.83 -10.83
CA THR A 3 0.72 1.52 -9.44
C THR A 3 0.56 0.03 -9.16
N ILE A 4 1.64 -0.66 -8.79
CA ILE A 4 1.60 -2.03 -8.30
C ILE A 4 1.23 -2.00 -6.82
N ILE A 5 0.24 -2.82 -6.42
CA ILE A 5 -0.13 -3.03 -5.02
C ILE A 5 0.13 -4.49 -4.65
N LEU A 6 1.03 -4.74 -3.72
CA LEU A 6 1.34 -6.09 -3.22
C LEU A 6 0.28 -6.53 -2.21
N ALA A 7 -0.61 -7.42 -2.63
CA ALA A 7 -1.80 -7.85 -1.88
C ALA A 7 -1.88 -9.38 -1.67
N GLY A 8 -0.78 -10.11 -1.91
CA GLY A 8 -0.79 -11.58 -1.94
C GLY A 8 -0.28 -12.27 -0.66
N GLY A 9 0.13 -11.53 0.37
CA GLY A 9 0.69 -12.09 1.61
C GLY A 9 -0.33 -12.79 2.50
N LEU A 10 0.14 -13.77 3.32
CA LEU A 10 -0.69 -14.58 4.21
C LEU A 10 -1.29 -13.82 5.40
N GLY A 11 -0.74 -12.66 5.79
CA GLY A 11 -1.23 -11.87 6.91
C GLY A 11 -1.17 -12.58 8.28
N SER A 12 -0.24 -13.51 8.47
CA SER A 12 -0.19 -14.45 9.61
C SER A 12 -0.15 -13.81 11.00
N ARG A 13 0.24 -12.53 11.13
CA ARG A 13 0.30 -11.79 12.40
C ARG A 13 -1.08 -11.27 12.87
N MET A 14 -2.09 -11.30 12.02
CA MET A 14 -3.46 -10.83 12.28
C MET A 14 -4.49 -11.95 12.07
N ARG A 15 -4.22 -13.15 12.56
CA ARG A 15 -5.04 -14.35 12.30
C ARG A 15 -6.53 -14.16 12.58
N GLU A 16 -6.88 -13.40 13.60
CA GLU A 16 -8.27 -13.13 14.01
C GLU A 16 -9.07 -12.45 12.86
N GLU A 17 -8.43 -11.54 12.11
CA GLU A 17 -9.06 -10.83 10.99
C GLU A 17 -8.77 -11.46 9.63
N THR A 18 -7.62 -12.17 9.50
CA THR A 18 -7.17 -12.71 8.21
C THR A 18 -7.53 -14.18 8.01
N GLU A 19 -8.20 -14.82 8.98
CA GLU A 19 -8.66 -16.19 8.83
C GLU A 19 -9.65 -16.34 7.68
N TYR A 20 -10.48 -15.34 7.41
CA TYR A 20 -11.55 -15.42 6.40
C TYR A 20 -11.32 -14.50 5.19
N LYS A 21 -10.51 -13.46 5.30
CA LYS A 21 -10.22 -12.52 4.22
C LYS A 21 -8.72 -12.15 4.20
N PRO A 22 -8.12 -11.80 3.02
CA PRO A 22 -6.74 -11.38 2.97
C PRO A 22 -6.58 -9.99 3.63
N LYS A 23 -5.39 -9.70 4.15
CA LYS A 23 -5.10 -8.45 4.87
C LYS A 23 -5.54 -7.17 4.15
N PRO A 24 -5.37 -7.02 2.81
CA PRO A 24 -5.85 -5.86 2.07
C PRO A 24 -7.38 -5.67 2.09
N MET A 25 -8.14 -6.72 2.46
CA MET A 25 -9.60 -6.69 2.58
C MET A 25 -10.10 -6.50 4.01
N VAL A 26 -9.21 -6.31 4.99
CA VAL A 26 -9.60 -5.94 6.36
C VAL A 26 -10.08 -4.49 6.37
N GLU A 27 -11.22 -4.25 7.01
CA GLU A 27 -11.93 -2.98 6.90
C GLU A 27 -11.48 -1.96 7.98
N ILE A 28 -11.36 -0.72 7.54
CA ILE A 28 -11.18 0.45 8.39
C ILE A 28 -12.36 1.38 8.07
N GLY A 29 -13.19 1.67 9.07
CA GLY A 29 -14.39 2.48 8.86
C GLY A 29 -15.38 1.90 7.85
N GLY A 30 -15.49 0.57 7.77
CA GLY A 30 -16.39 -0.13 6.85
C GLY A 30 -15.88 -0.24 5.39
N LYS A 31 -14.66 0.20 5.11
CA LYS A 31 -14.02 0.07 3.78
C LYS A 31 -12.72 -0.72 3.89
N PRO A 32 -12.40 -1.63 2.94
CA PRO A 32 -11.12 -2.34 2.93
C PRO A 32 -9.92 -1.40 2.95
N ILE A 33 -8.83 -1.78 3.63
CA ILE A 33 -7.60 -0.95 3.62
C ILE A 33 -7.11 -0.73 2.18
N LEU A 34 -7.32 -1.68 1.28
CA LEU A 34 -7.04 -1.53 -0.15
C LEU A 34 -7.79 -0.34 -0.77
N TRP A 35 -9.06 -0.12 -0.41
CA TRP A 35 -9.81 1.05 -0.87
C TRP A 35 -9.17 2.36 -0.40
N HIS A 36 -8.73 2.46 0.86
CA HIS A 36 -8.03 3.65 1.36
C HIS A 36 -6.75 3.94 0.59
N ILE A 37 -6.00 2.89 0.22
CA ILE A 37 -4.80 3.03 -0.61
C ILE A 37 -5.18 3.57 -2.00
N LEU A 38 -6.19 3.00 -2.64
CA LEU A 38 -6.67 3.48 -3.95
C LEU A 38 -7.10 4.94 -3.89
N MET A 39 -7.84 5.35 -2.83
CA MET A 39 -8.27 6.74 -2.64
C MET A 39 -7.09 7.70 -2.48
N ASN A 40 -6.06 7.31 -1.72
CA ASN A 40 -4.86 8.12 -1.53
C ASN A 40 -4.17 8.39 -2.88
N TYR A 41 -3.91 7.35 -3.67
CA TYR A 41 -3.31 7.50 -4.99
C TYR A 41 -4.21 8.24 -5.99
N ASN A 42 -5.52 7.97 -5.97
CA ASN A 42 -6.51 8.65 -6.83
C ASN A 42 -6.58 10.16 -6.56
N PHE A 43 -6.41 10.59 -5.30
CA PHE A 43 -6.32 12.00 -4.94
C PHE A 43 -5.22 12.72 -5.73
N TYR A 44 -4.08 12.06 -5.95
CA TYR A 44 -2.98 12.52 -6.81
C TYR A 44 -3.14 12.15 -8.28
N LYS A 45 -4.35 11.81 -8.73
CA LYS A 45 -4.70 11.48 -10.14
C LYS A 45 -3.97 10.22 -10.67
N GLN A 46 -3.50 9.36 -9.80
CA GLN A 46 -2.99 8.05 -10.20
C GLN A 46 -4.17 7.08 -10.26
N LYS A 47 -4.53 6.62 -11.47
CA LYS A 47 -5.80 5.94 -11.74
C LYS A 47 -5.65 4.52 -12.30
N GLU A 48 -4.43 4.04 -12.50
CA GLU A 48 -4.18 2.69 -13.02
C GLU A 48 -3.46 1.85 -11.97
N PHE A 49 -4.10 0.76 -11.55
CA PHE A 49 -3.60 -0.12 -10.51
C PHE A 49 -3.44 -1.55 -10.99
N ILE A 50 -2.39 -2.22 -10.52
CA ILE A 50 -2.16 -3.66 -10.71
C ILE A 50 -2.06 -4.27 -9.32
N VAL A 51 -3.09 -5.00 -8.91
CA VAL A 51 -3.17 -5.66 -7.61
C VAL A 51 -2.59 -7.06 -7.74
N CYS A 52 -1.42 -7.29 -7.14
CA CYS A 52 -0.76 -8.60 -7.11
C CYS A 52 -1.39 -9.46 -6.02
N MET A 53 -2.29 -10.35 -6.41
CA MET A 53 -3.05 -11.20 -5.49
C MET A 53 -2.34 -12.53 -5.23
N GLY A 54 -2.71 -13.19 -4.13
CA GLY A 54 -2.23 -14.51 -3.73
C GLY A 54 -3.21 -15.15 -2.75
N TYR A 55 -2.92 -15.05 -1.44
CA TYR A 55 -3.79 -15.60 -0.41
C TYR A 55 -5.21 -15.03 -0.47
N LYS A 56 -6.20 -15.94 -0.52
CA LYS A 56 -7.65 -15.61 -0.58
C LYS A 56 -8.01 -14.54 -1.61
N LYS A 57 -7.42 -14.65 -2.78
CA LYS A 57 -7.62 -13.73 -3.92
C LYS A 57 -9.09 -13.56 -4.31
N GLU A 58 -9.92 -14.58 -4.07
CA GLU A 58 -11.34 -14.60 -4.37
C GLU A 58 -12.10 -13.43 -3.69
N SER A 59 -11.69 -13.09 -2.45
CA SER A 59 -12.29 -11.95 -1.72
C SER A 59 -11.98 -10.61 -2.39
N ILE A 60 -10.76 -10.44 -2.94
CA ILE A 60 -10.38 -9.24 -3.67
C ILE A 60 -11.14 -9.16 -5.00
N ILE A 61 -11.19 -10.28 -5.74
CA ILE A 61 -11.91 -10.36 -7.02
C ILE A 61 -13.38 -10.00 -6.81
N GLN A 62 -14.03 -10.65 -5.83
CA GLN A 62 -15.43 -10.42 -5.55
C GLN A 62 -15.73 -8.97 -5.19
N TYR A 63 -14.88 -8.35 -4.35
CA TYR A 63 -15.01 -6.95 -3.99
C TYR A 63 -15.04 -6.02 -5.21
N PHE A 64 -14.14 -6.22 -6.19
CA PHE A 64 -14.10 -5.37 -7.39
C PHE A 64 -15.23 -5.70 -8.38
N LEU A 65 -15.69 -6.95 -8.45
CA LEU A 65 -16.84 -7.32 -9.28
C LEU A 65 -18.14 -6.69 -8.73
N ASP A 66 -18.26 -6.63 -7.40
CA ASP A 66 -19.42 -6.06 -6.72
C ASP A 66 -19.28 -4.55 -6.43
N PHE A 67 -18.15 -3.94 -6.81
CA PHE A 67 -17.79 -2.56 -6.41
C PHE A 67 -18.90 -1.54 -6.64
N ASN A 68 -19.57 -1.62 -7.79
CA ASN A 68 -20.68 -0.72 -8.13
C ASN A 68 -21.96 -0.98 -7.33
N SER A 69 -22.09 -2.14 -6.69
CA SER A 69 -23.28 -2.54 -5.94
C SER A 69 -23.16 -2.36 -4.44
N LEU A 70 -21.93 -2.14 -3.92
CA LEU A 70 -21.68 -2.14 -2.48
C LEU A 70 -22.18 -0.90 -1.73
N ASP A 71 -22.30 0.24 -2.41
CA ASP A 71 -22.58 1.54 -1.79
C ASP A 71 -23.72 2.30 -2.48
N GLN A 72 -24.59 1.60 -3.25
CA GLN A 72 -25.64 2.24 -4.05
C GLN A 72 -26.97 1.50 -3.90
N ASP A 73 -28.06 2.24 -4.05
CA ASP A 73 -29.38 1.61 -4.22
C ASP A 73 -29.43 0.90 -5.57
N ILE A 74 -29.90 -0.35 -5.55
CA ILE A 74 -30.02 -1.21 -6.72
C ILE A 74 -31.48 -1.47 -6.98
N SER A 75 -31.93 -1.18 -8.20
CA SER A 75 -33.23 -1.62 -8.70
C SER A 75 -33.05 -2.84 -9.57
N ILE A 76 -33.72 -3.94 -9.21
CA ILE A 76 -33.67 -5.20 -9.96
C ILE A 76 -35.05 -5.48 -10.52
N ASN A 77 -35.20 -5.60 -11.84
CA ASN A 77 -36.42 -5.99 -12.48
C ASN A 77 -36.45 -7.53 -12.70
N LEU A 78 -37.15 -8.24 -11.83
CA LEU A 78 -37.19 -9.69 -11.85
C LEU A 78 -37.96 -10.28 -13.08
N ASN A 79 -38.74 -9.45 -13.80
CA ASN A 79 -39.52 -9.87 -14.94
C ASN A 79 -38.82 -9.67 -16.30
N LYS A 80 -37.65 -9.02 -16.32
CA LYS A 80 -36.88 -8.71 -17.54
C LYS A 80 -35.44 -9.15 -17.37
N GLU A 81 -35.15 -10.44 -17.52
CA GLU A 81 -33.80 -11.00 -17.55
C GLU A 81 -32.85 -10.42 -16.46
N ASN A 82 -33.36 -10.12 -15.25
CA ASN A 82 -32.62 -9.50 -14.15
C ASN A 82 -31.93 -8.16 -14.54
N GLU A 83 -32.65 -7.31 -15.24
CA GLU A 83 -32.12 -5.94 -15.53
C GLU A 83 -31.79 -5.23 -14.23
N ILE A 84 -30.51 -4.92 -14.04
CA ILE A 84 -29.95 -4.24 -12.85
C ILE A 84 -29.70 -2.78 -13.19
N ASN A 85 -30.28 -1.87 -12.43
CA ASN A 85 -30.04 -0.44 -12.54
C ASN A 85 -29.51 0.10 -11.22
N PHE A 86 -28.42 0.85 -11.27
CA PHE A 86 -27.85 1.58 -10.15
C PHE A 86 -28.54 2.94 -10.04
N VAL A 87 -29.13 3.22 -8.88
CA VAL A 87 -30.02 4.40 -8.72
C VAL A 87 -29.26 5.66 -8.37
N ASP A 88 -28.15 5.55 -7.65
CA ASP A 88 -27.34 6.69 -7.24
C ASP A 88 -25.84 6.39 -7.38
N THR A 89 -25.15 7.11 -8.26
CA THR A 89 -23.73 6.86 -8.52
C THR A 89 -22.86 7.78 -7.66
N LYS A 90 -22.57 7.39 -6.42
CA LYS A 90 -21.45 7.98 -5.69
C LYS A 90 -20.14 7.56 -6.38
N LYS A 91 -19.47 8.53 -6.97
CA LYS A 91 -18.36 8.30 -7.87
C LYS A 91 -17.00 8.50 -7.17
N GLU A 92 -16.70 7.75 -6.12
CA GLU A 92 -15.47 7.91 -5.34
C GLU A 92 -14.19 7.54 -6.13
N LEU A 93 -14.23 6.52 -6.97
CA LEU A 93 -13.12 6.03 -7.78
C LEU A 93 -13.43 6.07 -9.29
N ASN A 94 -13.87 7.26 -9.77
CA ASN A 94 -14.18 7.45 -11.19
C ASN A 94 -12.95 7.28 -12.07
N ASP A 95 -13.14 6.58 -13.19
CA ASP A 95 -12.12 6.33 -14.20
C ASP A 95 -10.89 5.59 -13.64
N VAL A 96 -11.03 4.94 -12.48
CA VAL A 96 -9.98 4.08 -11.94
C VAL A 96 -10.04 2.72 -12.64
N LYS A 97 -8.89 2.30 -13.17
CA LYS A 97 -8.69 1.00 -13.79
C LYS A 97 -7.89 0.10 -12.87
N VAL A 98 -8.44 -1.08 -12.56
CA VAL A 98 -7.76 -2.07 -11.72
C VAL A 98 -7.53 -3.35 -12.53
N ILE A 99 -6.29 -3.80 -12.58
CA ILE A 99 -5.89 -5.11 -13.09
C ILE A 99 -5.67 -6.02 -11.89
N LEU A 100 -6.46 -7.09 -11.81
CA LEU A 100 -6.33 -8.11 -10.78
C LEU A 100 -5.39 -9.22 -11.30
N SER A 101 -4.17 -9.26 -10.81
CA SER A 101 -3.16 -10.23 -11.25
C SER A 101 -2.99 -11.35 -10.23
N ASP A 102 -3.28 -12.57 -10.60
CA ASP A 102 -2.95 -13.74 -9.80
C ASP A 102 -1.44 -13.98 -9.88
N THR A 103 -0.74 -13.73 -8.80
CA THR A 103 0.72 -13.88 -8.71
C THR A 103 1.14 -15.10 -7.88
N GLY A 104 0.20 -15.98 -7.55
CA GLY A 104 0.45 -17.22 -6.82
C GLY A 104 0.50 -17.05 -5.30
N LEU A 105 0.21 -18.14 -4.58
CA LEU A 105 0.17 -18.14 -3.11
C LEU A 105 1.58 -18.01 -2.51
N GLU A 106 2.53 -18.77 -3.03
CA GLU A 106 3.88 -18.93 -2.47
C GLU A 106 4.91 -17.93 -3.01
N SER A 107 4.51 -17.03 -3.92
CA SER A 107 5.43 -16.05 -4.51
C SER A 107 5.91 -15.04 -3.47
N ASN A 108 7.22 -14.79 -3.45
CA ASN A 108 7.82 -13.70 -2.70
C ASN A 108 7.49 -12.33 -3.33
N THR A 109 7.80 -11.24 -2.64
CA THR A 109 7.45 -9.87 -3.06
C THR A 109 8.05 -9.49 -4.42
N GLY A 110 9.32 -9.80 -4.67
CA GLY A 110 9.98 -9.56 -5.95
C GLY A 110 9.37 -10.39 -7.08
N GLU A 111 9.06 -11.66 -6.84
CA GLU A 111 8.43 -12.52 -7.84
C GLU A 111 7.06 -11.97 -8.27
N ARG A 112 6.25 -11.44 -7.34
CA ARG A 112 4.98 -10.80 -7.68
C ARG A 112 5.16 -9.61 -8.62
N ILE A 113 6.17 -8.77 -8.34
CA ILE A 113 6.53 -7.63 -9.20
C ILE A 113 7.02 -8.14 -10.57
N ARG A 114 7.87 -9.17 -10.62
CA ARG A 114 8.38 -9.77 -11.86
C ARG A 114 7.25 -10.27 -12.76
N GLN A 115 6.26 -10.96 -12.21
CA GLN A 115 5.13 -11.52 -12.97
C GLN A 115 4.25 -10.47 -13.64
N VAL A 116 4.20 -9.26 -13.09
CA VAL A 116 3.41 -8.16 -13.69
C VAL A 116 4.22 -7.28 -14.64
N LYS A 117 5.51 -7.58 -14.88
CA LYS A 117 6.37 -6.90 -15.90
C LYS A 117 5.68 -6.80 -17.26
N LYS A 118 4.87 -7.81 -17.64
CA LYS A 118 4.09 -7.85 -18.89
C LYS A 118 3.11 -6.69 -19.10
N HIS A 119 2.77 -5.95 -18.05
CA HIS A 119 1.88 -4.79 -18.10
C HIS A 119 2.63 -3.47 -18.30
N PHE A 120 3.95 -3.50 -18.42
CA PHE A 120 4.82 -2.34 -18.56
C PHE A 120 5.62 -2.39 -19.85
N SER A 121 5.93 -1.22 -20.39
CA SER A 121 6.82 -1.06 -21.52
C SER A 121 8.22 -0.61 -21.09
N LYS A 122 9.24 -0.95 -21.87
CA LYS A 122 10.61 -0.49 -21.58
C LYS A 122 10.68 1.04 -21.56
N GLY A 123 11.32 1.57 -20.53
CA GLY A 123 11.43 3.02 -20.29
C GLY A 123 10.23 3.63 -19.56
N GLU A 124 9.25 2.82 -19.12
CA GLU A 124 8.11 3.29 -18.33
C GLU A 124 8.50 3.37 -16.85
N THR A 125 8.17 4.48 -16.20
CA THR A 125 8.26 4.64 -14.73
C THR A 125 6.92 4.27 -14.10
N PHE A 126 6.93 3.59 -12.98
CA PHE A 126 5.73 3.12 -12.27
C PHE A 126 5.88 3.27 -10.75
N MET A 127 4.76 3.15 -10.06
CA MET A 127 4.74 3.17 -8.60
C MET A 127 4.50 1.76 -8.03
N MET A 128 4.94 1.57 -6.80
CA MET A 128 4.69 0.35 -6.03
C MET A 128 4.38 0.68 -4.58
N THR A 129 3.43 -0.06 -3.98
CA THR A 129 3.14 0.01 -2.55
C THR A 129 2.70 -1.35 -2.01
N TYR A 130 2.73 -1.49 -0.68
CA TYR A 130 2.18 -2.65 0.01
C TYR A 130 0.68 -2.45 0.27
N GLY A 131 -0.08 -3.55 0.29
CA GLY A 131 -1.53 -3.54 0.47
C GLY A 131 -2.01 -3.41 1.91
N ASP A 132 -1.16 -2.93 2.82
CA ASP A 132 -1.43 -2.92 4.26
C ASP A 132 -0.91 -1.69 5.01
N GLY A 133 -0.34 -0.71 4.32
CA GLY A 133 0.20 0.52 4.90
C GLY A 133 -0.60 1.75 4.50
N LEU A 134 -0.91 2.61 5.47
CA LEU A 134 -1.58 3.90 5.25
C LEU A 134 -0.63 5.05 5.61
N SER A 135 -0.64 6.10 4.79
CA SER A 135 0.22 7.27 4.95
C SER A 135 -0.43 8.52 4.34
N ASP A 136 0.00 9.68 4.81
CA ASP A 136 -0.30 10.97 4.20
C ASP A 136 0.82 11.45 3.26
N VAL A 137 1.64 10.53 2.76
CA VAL A 137 2.74 10.86 1.85
C VAL A 137 2.23 11.60 0.61
N ASN A 138 2.92 12.69 0.27
CA ASN A 138 2.62 13.42 -0.95
C ASN A 138 3.20 12.68 -2.17
N ILE A 139 2.33 11.95 -2.87
CA ILE A 139 2.71 11.15 -4.04
C ILE A 139 3.30 12.02 -5.16
N GLN A 140 2.80 13.25 -5.34
CA GLN A 140 3.35 14.15 -6.36
C GLN A 140 4.78 14.60 -6.03
N GLU A 141 5.06 14.92 -4.76
CA GLU A 141 6.42 15.25 -4.33
C GLU A 141 7.37 14.04 -4.44
N LEU A 142 6.89 12.84 -4.13
CA LEU A 142 7.65 11.61 -4.30
C LEU A 142 8.03 11.39 -5.79
N ILE A 143 7.10 11.61 -6.71
CA ILE A 143 7.34 11.53 -8.16
C ILE A 143 8.37 12.60 -8.58
N ASN A 144 8.17 13.86 -8.19
CA ASN A 144 9.07 14.96 -8.53
C ASN A 144 10.50 14.70 -7.98
N PHE A 145 10.60 14.11 -6.79
CA PHE A 145 11.90 13.73 -6.22
C PHE A 145 12.55 12.63 -7.06
N HIS A 146 11.80 11.60 -7.46
CA HIS A 146 12.32 10.55 -8.35
C HIS A 146 12.85 11.11 -9.67
N GLU A 147 12.13 12.04 -10.28
CA GLU A 147 12.51 12.70 -11.53
C GLU A 147 13.73 13.65 -11.36
N SER A 148 14.13 13.99 -10.14
CA SER A 148 15.25 14.91 -9.86
C SER A 148 16.62 14.24 -9.77
N HIS A 149 16.69 12.91 -9.88
CA HIS A 149 17.95 12.15 -9.78
C HIS A 149 18.04 11.05 -10.86
N GLU A 150 19.24 10.49 -11.05
CA GLU A 150 19.52 9.47 -12.08
C GLU A 150 19.34 8.01 -11.59
N GLY A 151 18.81 7.80 -10.38
CA GLY A 151 18.56 6.45 -9.85
C GLY A 151 17.33 5.81 -10.50
N ILE A 152 17.28 4.48 -10.48
CA ILE A 152 16.15 3.70 -11.02
C ILE A 152 15.08 3.39 -9.99
N GLY A 153 15.27 3.80 -8.74
CA GLY A 153 14.32 3.57 -7.67
C GLY A 153 14.37 4.64 -6.59
N THR A 154 13.19 5.02 -6.14
CA THR A 154 12.98 5.88 -4.96
C THR A 154 12.02 5.18 -4.02
N PHE A 155 12.38 5.02 -2.77
CA PHE A 155 11.46 4.59 -1.73
C PHE A 155 11.23 5.69 -0.71
N THR A 156 10.04 5.71 -0.11
CA THR A 156 9.73 6.65 0.96
C THR A 156 10.28 6.13 2.29
N ALA A 157 11.01 6.99 2.99
CA ALA A 157 11.67 6.69 4.26
C ALA A 157 11.07 7.55 5.38
N THR A 158 10.54 6.90 6.43
CA THR A 158 9.94 7.58 7.58
C THR A 158 10.63 7.22 8.88
N LYS A 159 10.54 8.11 9.89
CA LYS A 159 10.95 7.81 11.26
C LYS A 159 9.78 7.16 12.00
N PRO A 160 9.85 5.85 12.33
CA PRO A 160 8.75 5.17 13.00
C PRO A 160 8.65 5.59 14.47
N GLU A 161 7.42 5.62 14.99
CA GLU A 161 7.22 5.66 16.44
C GLU A 161 7.70 4.35 17.06
N SER A 162 8.44 4.46 18.17
CA SER A 162 8.85 3.28 18.94
C SER A 162 7.63 2.61 19.58
N ARG A 163 7.63 1.28 19.61
CA ARG A 163 6.65 0.51 20.39
C ARG A 163 6.96 0.50 21.89
N PHE A 164 8.16 0.97 22.27
CA PHE A 164 8.71 1.00 23.60
C PHE A 164 9.20 2.41 23.94
N GLY A 165 9.45 2.67 25.22
CA GLY A 165 10.16 3.88 25.62
C GLY A 165 11.55 3.95 24.97
N VAL A 166 11.90 5.10 24.45
CA VAL A 166 13.23 5.41 23.93
C VAL A 166 14.02 6.07 25.04
N ILE A 167 15.22 5.58 25.32
CA ILE A 167 16.12 6.13 26.34
C ILE A 167 17.41 6.62 25.69
N GLU A 168 17.93 7.72 26.20
CA GLU A 168 19.30 8.15 25.94
C GLU A 168 20.10 8.01 27.23
N THR A 169 21.37 7.66 27.10
CA THR A 169 22.29 7.50 28.24
C THR A 169 23.59 8.26 27.99
N ASP A 170 24.22 8.74 29.06
CA ASP A 170 25.59 9.22 29.00
C ASP A 170 26.61 8.05 28.97
N GLU A 171 27.91 8.41 28.97
CA GLU A 171 29.03 7.45 28.94
C GLU A 171 29.05 6.54 30.18
N ASN A 172 28.37 6.91 31.27
CA ASN A 172 28.28 6.15 32.51
C ASN A 172 26.97 5.34 32.61
N ASN A 173 26.20 5.24 31.53
CA ASN A 173 24.90 4.60 31.51
C ASN A 173 23.79 5.29 32.36
N LEU A 174 24.03 6.57 32.75
CA LEU A 174 22.93 7.35 33.35
C LEU A 174 21.92 7.73 32.29
N VAL A 175 20.65 7.45 32.56
CA VAL A 175 19.55 7.84 31.65
C VAL A 175 19.40 9.36 31.68
N THR A 176 19.65 9.99 30.53
CA THR A 176 19.58 11.45 30.34
C THR A 176 18.27 11.90 29.72
N SER A 177 17.58 10.97 28.99
CA SER A 177 16.27 11.20 28.38
C SER A 177 15.45 9.93 28.41
N PHE A 178 14.14 10.06 28.62
CA PHE A 178 13.15 8.98 28.46
C PHE A 178 11.92 9.54 27.73
N ASP A 179 11.61 8.96 26.57
CA ASP A 179 10.44 9.33 25.80
C ASP A 179 9.57 8.08 25.53
N GLU A 180 8.42 8.03 26.16
CA GLU A 180 7.43 6.97 25.92
C GLU A 180 6.83 7.15 24.54
N LYS A 181 7.09 6.19 23.64
CA LYS A 181 6.74 6.25 22.21
C LYS A 181 7.53 7.30 21.41
N GLY A 182 8.74 7.62 21.82
CA GLY A 182 9.63 8.48 21.07
C GLY A 182 9.91 7.95 19.65
N ARG A 183 10.25 8.83 18.73
CA ARG A 183 10.61 8.41 17.36
C ARG A 183 12.03 7.81 17.36
N ILE A 184 12.19 6.74 16.59
CA ILE A 184 13.50 6.14 16.33
C ILE A 184 14.23 7.01 15.30
N GLU A 185 15.50 7.32 15.55
CA GLU A 185 16.30 8.17 14.65
C GLU A 185 16.53 7.56 13.27
N ASN A 186 16.67 6.24 13.20
CA ASN A 186 16.82 5.54 11.92
C ASN A 186 15.50 5.52 11.16
N ARG A 187 15.57 5.90 9.88
CA ARG A 187 14.42 5.81 8.98
C ARG A 187 14.20 4.38 8.52
N ILE A 188 12.95 4.03 8.32
CA ILE A 188 12.53 2.74 7.74
C ILE A 188 11.82 2.96 6.41
N ASN A 189 11.83 1.93 5.55
CA ASN A 189 11.03 1.89 4.34
C ASN A 189 9.54 1.80 4.69
N CYS A 190 8.72 2.72 4.22
CA CYS A 190 7.27 2.72 4.41
C CYS A 190 6.47 2.29 3.16
N GLY A 191 7.15 1.84 2.11
CA GLY A 191 6.53 1.09 1.02
C GLY A 191 5.97 1.91 -0.14
N PHE A 192 5.93 3.23 -0.06
CA PHE A 192 5.55 4.06 -1.21
C PHE A 192 6.78 4.30 -2.08
N MET A 193 6.78 3.74 -3.29
CA MET A 193 7.95 3.74 -4.17
C MET A 193 7.63 4.23 -5.57
N VAL A 194 8.61 4.86 -6.22
CA VAL A 194 8.64 5.11 -7.65
C VAL A 194 9.83 4.37 -8.25
N LEU A 195 9.61 3.62 -9.31
CA LEU A 195 10.57 2.69 -9.88
C LEU A 195 10.57 2.82 -11.40
N ASP A 196 11.73 2.81 -12.02
CA ASP A 196 11.86 2.69 -13.46
C ASP A 196 11.78 1.23 -13.91
N TYR A 197 11.40 1.02 -15.17
CA TYR A 197 11.32 -0.29 -15.77
C TYR A 197 12.60 -1.13 -15.57
N ASP A 198 13.75 -0.49 -15.52
CA ASP A 198 15.05 -1.15 -15.39
C ASP A 198 15.21 -1.90 -14.05
N VAL A 199 14.36 -1.62 -13.06
CA VAL A 199 14.34 -2.42 -11.81
C VAL A 199 14.01 -3.89 -12.06
N PHE A 200 13.23 -4.19 -13.11
CA PHE A 200 12.89 -5.57 -13.46
C PHE A 200 14.11 -6.42 -13.82
N ASP A 201 15.20 -5.81 -14.28
CA ASP A 201 16.43 -6.52 -14.63
C ASP A 201 17.25 -6.93 -13.38
N TYR A 202 16.89 -6.40 -12.21
CA TYR A 202 17.45 -6.77 -10.90
C TYR A 202 16.67 -7.88 -10.19
N ILE A 203 15.46 -8.22 -10.67
CA ILE A 203 14.58 -9.20 -10.02
C ILE A 203 14.81 -10.59 -10.61
N GLU A 204 15.32 -11.49 -9.81
CA GLU A 204 15.46 -12.91 -10.16
C GLU A 204 14.18 -13.70 -9.81
N GLU A 205 14.13 -14.96 -10.25
CA GLU A 205 13.01 -15.84 -9.95
C GLU A 205 12.85 -16.04 -8.44
N ASN A 206 11.62 -15.85 -7.97
CA ASN A 206 11.20 -15.93 -6.57
C ASN A 206 11.98 -15.05 -5.57
N ASP A 207 12.57 -13.95 -6.04
CA ASP A 207 13.24 -12.98 -5.18
C ASP A 207 12.29 -12.38 -4.12
N ASN A 208 12.83 -12.13 -2.93
CA ASN A 208 12.28 -11.17 -1.99
C ASN A 208 12.79 -9.77 -2.38
N PHE A 209 11.86 -8.87 -2.72
CA PHE A 209 12.18 -7.55 -3.25
C PHE A 209 13.08 -6.74 -2.32
N GLU A 210 12.76 -6.75 -1.02
CA GLU A 210 13.46 -5.96 -0.01
C GLU A 210 14.83 -6.55 0.34
N GLN A 211 14.91 -7.87 0.45
CA GLN A 211 16.12 -8.55 0.92
C GLN A 211 17.14 -8.78 -0.19
N GLN A 212 16.71 -8.88 -1.42
CA GLN A 212 17.55 -9.23 -2.56
C GLN A 212 17.61 -8.09 -3.57
N THR A 213 16.49 -7.77 -4.22
CA THR A 213 16.43 -6.80 -5.31
C THR A 213 16.84 -5.39 -4.87
N LEU A 214 16.23 -4.82 -3.83
CA LEU A 214 16.57 -3.46 -3.37
C LEU A 214 18.02 -3.36 -2.88
N LYS A 215 18.58 -4.43 -2.30
CA LYS A 215 20.00 -4.45 -1.91
C LYS A 215 20.93 -4.38 -3.12
N LYS A 216 20.61 -5.09 -4.22
CA LYS A 216 21.38 -5.02 -5.46
C LYS A 216 21.34 -3.62 -6.06
N VAL A 217 20.13 -3.03 -6.17
CA VAL A 217 19.95 -1.65 -6.67
C VAL A 217 20.69 -0.63 -5.81
N ALA A 218 20.65 -0.78 -4.47
CA ALA A 218 21.38 0.08 -3.54
C ALA A 218 22.91 -0.07 -3.68
N SER A 219 23.41 -1.29 -3.85
CA SER A 219 24.85 -1.55 -4.08
C SER A 219 25.36 -0.87 -5.34
N ASP A 220 24.53 -0.79 -6.37
CA ASP A 220 24.82 -0.10 -7.63
C ASP A 220 24.62 1.43 -7.54
N LYS A 221 24.30 1.95 -6.35
CA LYS A 221 24.06 3.38 -6.08
C LYS A 221 22.91 3.99 -6.91
N LYS A 222 21.91 3.17 -7.23
CA LYS A 222 20.74 3.56 -8.04
C LYS A 222 19.45 3.66 -7.24
N LEU A 223 19.49 3.57 -5.91
CA LEU A 223 18.36 3.63 -5.00
C LEU A 223 18.45 4.88 -4.12
N TYR A 224 17.39 5.69 -4.13
CA TYR A 224 17.29 6.92 -3.37
C TYR A 224 16.17 6.85 -2.33
N ALA A 225 16.27 7.68 -1.28
CA ALA A 225 15.28 7.76 -0.22
C ALA A 225 14.62 9.14 -0.19
N PHE A 226 13.30 9.17 -0.40
CA PHE A 226 12.45 10.33 -0.16
C PHE A 226 12.07 10.38 1.31
N ASN A 227 12.49 11.42 2.02
CA ASN A 227 12.24 11.56 3.45
C ASN A 227 10.81 12.06 3.69
N HIS A 228 10.04 11.29 4.47
CA HIS A 228 8.68 11.60 4.87
C HIS A 228 8.59 11.68 6.41
N ASP A 229 8.25 12.84 6.94
CA ASP A 229 8.12 13.08 8.39
C ASP A 229 6.65 13.11 8.87
N GLY A 230 5.70 12.83 7.97
CA GLY A 230 4.28 12.74 8.24
C GLY A 230 3.85 11.41 8.85
N TYR A 231 2.59 11.06 8.60
CA TYR A 231 1.98 9.86 9.14
C TYR A 231 2.28 8.62 8.29
N PHE A 232 2.65 7.54 8.95
CA PHE A 232 2.71 6.20 8.37
C PHE A 232 2.33 5.16 9.41
N GLN A 233 1.40 4.27 9.07
CA GLN A 233 0.98 3.16 9.92
C GLN A 233 0.70 1.92 9.08
N PRO A 234 1.50 0.85 9.21
CA PRO A 234 1.11 -0.46 8.69
C PRO A 234 0.06 -1.09 9.62
N MET A 235 -0.84 -1.87 9.05
CA MET A 235 -1.83 -2.65 9.80
C MET A 235 -1.32 -4.08 9.99
N ASP A 236 -0.35 -4.29 10.89
CA ASP A 236 0.31 -5.58 11.13
C ASP A 236 -0.26 -6.37 12.30
N THR A 237 -0.89 -5.68 13.24
CA THR A 237 -1.41 -6.25 14.49
C THR A 237 -2.84 -5.79 14.76
N TYR A 238 -3.56 -6.55 15.57
CA TYR A 238 -4.92 -6.19 16.01
C TYR A 238 -4.97 -4.84 16.75
N ARG A 239 -3.90 -4.47 17.47
CA ARG A 239 -3.78 -3.15 18.09
C ARG A 239 -3.76 -2.03 17.06
N GLU A 240 -2.99 -2.19 15.99
CA GLU A 240 -2.92 -1.23 14.89
C GLU A 240 -4.25 -1.12 14.15
N TYR A 241 -4.91 -2.25 13.89
CA TYR A 241 -6.26 -2.30 13.34
C TYR A 241 -7.25 -1.48 14.18
N LYS A 242 -7.29 -1.70 15.50
CA LYS A 242 -8.17 -0.91 16.40
C LYS A 242 -7.83 0.57 16.40
N ASN A 243 -6.55 0.93 16.37
CA ASN A 243 -6.10 2.31 16.34
C ASN A 243 -6.56 3.00 15.05
N LEU A 244 -6.38 2.36 13.90
CA LEU A 244 -6.80 2.89 12.60
C LEU A 244 -8.32 3.13 12.56
N ASN A 245 -9.14 2.17 13.02
CA ASN A 245 -10.58 2.37 13.14
C ASN A 245 -10.94 3.51 14.09
N SER A 246 -10.29 3.59 15.25
CA SER A 246 -10.53 4.69 16.21
C SER A 246 -10.19 6.08 15.64
N LEU A 247 -9.15 6.18 14.80
CA LEU A 247 -8.81 7.43 14.11
C LEU A 247 -9.86 7.78 13.05
N TRP A 248 -10.33 6.80 12.32
CA TRP A 248 -11.38 6.98 11.32
C TRP A 248 -12.70 7.44 11.94
N ASP A 249 -13.19 6.74 12.95
CA ASP A 249 -14.45 7.03 13.63
C ASP A 249 -14.48 8.44 14.26
N LYS A 250 -13.31 8.92 14.68
CA LYS A 250 -13.13 10.27 15.25
C LYS A 250 -12.90 11.35 14.20
N ASN A 251 -12.96 11.05 12.91
CA ASN A 251 -12.58 11.95 11.82
C ASN A 251 -11.17 12.56 12.00
N LYS A 252 -10.22 11.76 12.51
CA LYS A 252 -8.82 12.13 12.76
C LYS A 252 -7.82 11.25 11.98
N ALA A 253 -8.28 10.60 10.92
CA ALA A 253 -7.46 9.75 10.06
C ALA A 253 -6.49 10.60 9.21
N PRO A 254 -5.17 10.64 9.52
CA PRO A 254 -4.24 11.52 8.81
C PRO A 254 -4.06 11.15 7.34
N TRP A 255 -4.24 9.87 7.00
CA TRP A 255 -4.15 9.37 5.62
C TRP A 255 -5.36 9.74 4.75
N LYS A 256 -6.48 10.20 5.35
CA LYS A 256 -7.66 10.69 4.62
C LYS A 256 -7.41 12.11 4.13
N ILE A 257 -6.65 12.22 3.04
CA ILE A 257 -6.29 13.51 2.42
C ILE A 257 -7.30 13.97 1.37
N TRP A 258 -8.27 13.14 1.02
CA TRP A 258 -9.36 13.45 0.08
C TRP A 258 -10.59 13.98 0.84
N ASN A 259 -11.42 14.74 0.13
CA ASN A 259 -12.74 15.19 0.62
C ASN A 259 -13.82 14.14 0.32
N ASP A 260 -14.85 14.10 1.12
CA ASP A 260 -16.05 13.26 0.91
C ASP A 260 -16.88 13.74 -0.27
#